data_a30d324b651826b198113df7c6ab3ef2
#
_entry.id   a30d324b651826b198113df7c6ab3ef2
#
_cell.length_a   1.000
_cell.length_b   1.000
_cell.length_c   1.000
_cell.angle_alpha   90.00
_cell.angle_beta   90.00
_cell.angle_gamma   90.00
#
_symmetry.space_group_name_H-M   'P 1'
#
loop_
_entity.id
_entity.type
_entity.pdbx_description
1 polymer ?
#
loop_
_entity_poly.entity_id
_entity_poly.type
_entity_poly.pdbx_seq_one_letter_code
_entity_poly.pdbx_strand_id
1 'polypeptide(L)'
;SITKSSDGTYYVYGSHTAAAKSTDLVNWTKLSNDLNAGDSTSATNNFVFGNMPENLKKPFKWAGDHDEDASFYNVWAPDVFWNPDYINTDGTKGAYMIYFCTSSTAVRSVIAFGVSQSIEGPFTCVDTLIYSGFTKNKPAFEGSKDTSYTNTNIPDLIKSGQIEKYDTTWSSGDSYNNSYAPNAIDPEIYYDKSGKMWMTYGSWSGGIFTLEIDPATGKAKYPGKTYTRDDGLQVDQYFGTRIAGGKATSGEGPFILYDEKTDYFYLYMSYDWLGVDGGYNMRLFRSKNPDGPFVDAAGNNANMYVSNGKAHNDVGIKVMGTYKFSCLDKYYKAEGHNSAMIDDDGQMYLIYHTRFSDSDDYHEVRVHQQFQNEEGWPVTAPFENKGDKISKTGYAKDDIVGEYEFVNHGKSGVATAKTQSIKLNADGTISGDITGTWTAKDGTYYMNAVINKVTYSGVFFLQHDESSDCKKVMTFTAIGTNNQSVWGVKKDAYKYTDKEILERAAGNLDADHPVTSKTTSDITLPTEGFNSSTITWSSSNTDIIANDGKVTR
;
A
#
# COMPACT_ATOMS: atom_id res chain seq x y z
N SER A 1 -3.65 -5.51 -3.43
CA SER A 1 -2.16 -5.57 -3.41
C SER A 1 -1.55 -5.15 -4.73
N ILE A 2 -0.25 -4.88 -4.72
CA ILE A 2 0.58 -4.59 -5.90
C ILE A 2 1.53 -5.77 -6.15
N THR A 3 1.73 -6.14 -7.42
CA THR A 3 2.76 -7.10 -7.81
C THR A 3 3.35 -6.72 -9.17
N LYS A 4 4.60 -7.08 -9.43
CA LYS A 4 5.31 -6.85 -10.68
C LYS A 4 5.55 -8.17 -11.38
N SER A 5 5.15 -8.26 -12.64
CA SER A 5 5.43 -9.43 -13.48
C SER A 5 6.87 -9.43 -13.99
N SER A 6 7.31 -10.56 -14.51
CA SER A 6 8.66 -10.73 -15.05
C SER A 6 8.97 -9.87 -16.28
N ASP A 7 7.94 -9.39 -16.99
CA ASP A 7 8.08 -8.46 -18.12
C ASP A 7 8.13 -6.98 -17.71
N GLY A 8 8.08 -6.70 -16.39
CA GLY A 8 8.13 -5.36 -15.82
C GLY A 8 6.78 -4.67 -15.66
N THR A 9 5.66 -5.32 -16.02
CA THR A 9 4.32 -4.76 -15.85
C THR A 9 3.86 -4.88 -14.39
N TYR A 10 3.31 -3.81 -13.85
CA TYR A 10 2.73 -3.74 -12.50
C TYR A 10 1.25 -4.09 -12.56
N TYR A 11 0.79 -4.86 -11.58
CA TYR A 11 -0.61 -5.25 -11.43
C TYR A 11 -1.11 -4.89 -10.05
N VAL A 12 -2.28 -4.30 -9.95
CA VAL A 12 -2.97 -4.03 -8.70
C VAL A 12 -4.28 -4.80 -8.64
N TYR A 13 -4.52 -5.43 -7.48
CA TYR A 13 -5.74 -6.18 -7.19
C TYR A 13 -6.42 -5.60 -5.97
N GLY A 14 -7.73 -5.48 -6.02
CA GLY A 14 -8.56 -4.91 -4.96
C GLY A 14 -9.79 -5.75 -4.65
N SER A 15 -10.55 -5.32 -3.64
CA SER A 15 -11.82 -5.93 -3.25
C SER A 15 -12.81 -5.96 -4.40
N HIS A 16 -13.77 -6.89 -4.33
CA HIS A 16 -14.78 -7.12 -5.37
C HIS A 16 -14.18 -7.44 -6.74
N THR A 17 -13.01 -8.06 -6.75
CA THR A 17 -12.26 -8.49 -7.94
C THR A 17 -11.79 -7.36 -8.86
N ALA A 18 -11.66 -6.15 -8.32
CA ALA A 18 -11.07 -5.04 -9.06
C ALA A 18 -9.61 -5.36 -9.44
N ALA A 19 -9.22 -5.04 -10.67
CA ALA A 19 -7.86 -5.23 -11.14
C ALA A 19 -7.48 -4.21 -12.22
N ALA A 20 -6.23 -3.76 -12.17
CA ALA A 20 -5.66 -2.88 -13.20
C ALA A 20 -4.17 -3.17 -13.38
N LYS A 21 -3.60 -2.72 -14.50
CA LYS A 21 -2.16 -2.81 -14.79
C LYS A 21 -1.57 -1.51 -15.27
N SER A 22 -0.26 -1.36 -15.07
CA SER A 22 0.53 -0.19 -15.47
C SER A 22 1.94 -0.62 -15.87
N THR A 23 2.58 0.14 -16.74
CA THR A 23 4.01 -0.01 -17.07
C THR A 23 4.90 1.04 -16.40
N ASP A 24 4.29 2.04 -15.74
CA ASP A 24 5.00 3.22 -15.21
C ASP A 24 4.54 3.65 -13.79
N LEU A 25 3.56 2.96 -13.20
CA LEU A 25 2.92 3.32 -11.93
C LEU A 25 2.25 4.72 -11.93
N VAL A 26 1.95 5.25 -13.10
CA VAL A 26 1.27 6.54 -13.34
C VAL A 26 -0.01 6.32 -14.13
N ASN A 27 0.11 5.61 -15.26
CA ASN A 27 -1.00 5.34 -16.16
C ASN A 27 -1.51 3.92 -15.97
N TRP A 28 -2.79 3.79 -15.65
CA TRP A 28 -3.42 2.51 -15.32
C TRP A 28 -4.46 2.10 -16.34
N THR A 29 -4.45 0.83 -16.72
CA THR A 29 -5.47 0.21 -17.56
C THR A 29 -6.28 -0.76 -16.73
N LYS A 30 -7.58 -0.55 -16.62
CA LYS A 30 -8.51 -1.45 -15.94
C LYS A 30 -8.58 -2.80 -16.67
N LEU A 31 -8.54 -3.90 -15.93
CA LEU A 31 -8.59 -5.27 -16.43
C LEU A 31 -9.90 -5.97 -16.09
N SER A 32 -10.44 -5.71 -14.92
CA SER A 32 -11.59 -6.45 -14.40
C SER A 32 -12.93 -5.83 -14.81
N ASN A 33 -13.92 -6.70 -14.94
CA ASN A 33 -15.31 -6.36 -14.83
C ASN A 33 -15.70 -6.44 -13.34
N ASP A 34 -15.61 -5.36 -12.58
CA ASP A 34 -15.94 -5.36 -11.15
C ASP A 34 -17.25 -6.09 -10.87
N LEU A 35 -17.35 -6.75 -9.72
CA LEU A 35 -18.61 -7.36 -9.28
C LEU A 35 -19.62 -6.25 -9.00
N ASN A 36 -20.70 -6.26 -9.76
CA ASN A 36 -21.83 -5.36 -9.56
C ASN A 36 -22.93 -6.08 -8.77
N ALA A 37 -23.53 -5.36 -7.82
CA ALA A 37 -24.68 -5.85 -7.08
C ALA A 37 -25.78 -6.38 -8.02
N GLY A 38 -26.18 -7.64 -7.82
CA GLY A 38 -27.24 -8.27 -8.58
C GLY A 38 -26.87 -8.72 -10.01
N ASP A 39 -25.64 -8.55 -10.46
CA ASP A 39 -25.20 -9.05 -11.76
C ASP A 39 -24.58 -10.45 -11.65
N SER A 40 -25.41 -11.48 -11.85
CA SER A 40 -24.96 -12.87 -11.89
C SER A 40 -23.98 -13.16 -13.03
N THR A 41 -23.96 -12.36 -14.09
CA THR A 41 -23.06 -12.56 -15.24
C THR A 41 -21.63 -12.21 -14.85
N SER A 42 -21.42 -11.14 -14.08
CA SER A 42 -20.08 -10.76 -13.60
C SER A 42 -19.50 -11.79 -12.63
N ALA A 43 -20.34 -12.51 -11.88
CA ALA A 43 -19.90 -13.59 -11.00
C ALA A 43 -19.58 -14.89 -11.75
N THR A 44 -20.33 -15.24 -12.81
CA THR A 44 -20.12 -16.50 -13.57
C THR A 44 -19.04 -16.40 -14.64
N ASN A 45 -18.67 -15.19 -15.04
CA ASN A 45 -17.59 -14.92 -15.98
C ASN A 45 -16.62 -13.84 -15.43
N ASN A 46 -16.17 -14.06 -14.21
CA ASN A 46 -15.31 -13.11 -13.51
C ASN A 46 -13.87 -13.15 -14.05
N PHE A 47 -13.25 -12.00 -14.18
CA PHE A 47 -11.87 -11.89 -14.65
C PHE A 47 -10.88 -12.64 -13.72
N VAL A 48 -11.02 -12.49 -12.40
CA VAL A 48 -10.06 -13.02 -11.42
C VAL A 48 -10.30 -14.51 -11.14
N PHE A 49 -11.56 -14.96 -11.04
CA PHE A 49 -11.91 -16.31 -10.58
C PHE A 49 -12.72 -17.15 -11.58
N GLY A 50 -13.02 -16.63 -12.76
CA GLY A 50 -13.89 -17.32 -13.72
C GLY A 50 -15.32 -17.50 -13.18
N ASN A 51 -15.79 -18.73 -13.09
CA ASN A 51 -17.10 -19.04 -12.48
C ASN A 51 -16.97 -19.08 -10.95
N MET A 52 -17.16 -17.93 -10.29
CA MET A 52 -17.00 -17.79 -8.84
C MET A 52 -17.89 -18.73 -8.01
N PRO A 53 -19.20 -18.88 -8.28
CA PRO A 53 -20.06 -19.78 -7.52
C PRO A 53 -19.54 -21.22 -7.45
N GLU A 54 -18.96 -21.72 -8.52
CA GLU A 54 -18.38 -23.06 -8.56
C GLU A 54 -16.96 -23.09 -8.00
N ASN A 55 -16.13 -22.13 -8.39
CA ASN A 55 -14.72 -22.06 -8.01
C ASN A 55 -14.53 -21.76 -6.53
N LEU A 56 -15.35 -20.85 -5.97
CA LEU A 56 -15.28 -20.42 -4.56
C LEU A 56 -16.30 -21.11 -3.65
N LYS A 57 -16.87 -22.23 -4.07
CA LYS A 57 -17.87 -22.97 -3.31
C LYS A 57 -17.42 -23.31 -1.87
N LYS A 58 -16.14 -23.60 -1.67
CA LYS A 58 -15.61 -23.94 -0.34
C LYS A 58 -15.59 -22.74 0.61
N PRO A 59 -14.97 -21.59 0.29
CA PRO A 59 -15.07 -20.41 1.13
C PRO A 59 -16.49 -19.88 1.26
N PHE A 60 -17.31 -19.89 0.20
CA PHE A 60 -18.70 -19.43 0.24
C PHE A 60 -19.63 -20.30 1.09
N LYS A 61 -19.28 -21.56 1.31
CA LYS A 61 -19.99 -22.39 2.29
C LYS A 61 -19.95 -21.79 3.69
N TRP A 62 -18.89 -21.03 4.02
CA TRP A 62 -18.73 -20.37 5.31
C TRP A 62 -19.24 -18.94 5.29
N ALA A 63 -18.80 -18.12 4.37
CA ALA A 63 -19.11 -16.68 4.32
C ALA A 63 -19.04 -16.12 2.90
N GLY A 64 -19.68 -14.98 2.67
CA GLY A 64 -19.51 -14.19 1.44
C GLY A 64 -20.30 -14.64 0.24
N ASP A 65 -21.29 -15.52 0.41
CA ASP A 65 -22.27 -15.85 -0.62
C ASP A 65 -23.54 -14.99 -0.52
N HIS A 66 -24.49 -15.23 -1.41
CA HIS A 66 -25.73 -14.45 -1.52
C HIS A 66 -26.71 -14.54 -0.34
N ASP A 67 -26.48 -15.41 0.64
CA ASP A 67 -27.54 -15.77 1.59
C ASP A 67 -27.92 -14.64 2.55
N GLU A 68 -27.01 -13.71 2.83
CA GLU A 68 -27.20 -12.75 3.92
C GLU A 68 -27.14 -11.29 3.50
N ASP A 69 -26.35 -11.02 2.49
CA ASP A 69 -26.30 -9.71 1.88
C ASP A 69 -26.64 -9.90 0.40
N ALA A 70 -27.90 -9.87 0.08
CA ALA A 70 -28.51 -10.27 -1.20
C ALA A 70 -27.89 -9.65 -2.46
N SER A 71 -26.79 -8.94 -2.34
CA SER A 71 -26.21 -8.13 -3.39
C SER A 71 -24.83 -8.52 -3.86
N PHE A 72 -23.98 -9.27 -3.09
CA PHE A 72 -22.58 -9.49 -3.48
C PHE A 72 -22.04 -10.86 -3.09
N TYR A 73 -21.11 -11.35 -3.93
CA TYR A 73 -20.06 -12.26 -3.51
C TYR A 73 -18.96 -11.42 -2.83
N ASN A 74 -18.93 -11.40 -1.51
CA ASN A 74 -18.01 -10.58 -0.72
C ASN A 74 -16.59 -11.15 -0.73
N VAL A 75 -15.87 -10.94 -1.83
CA VAL A 75 -14.45 -11.27 -1.96
C VAL A 75 -13.65 -9.99 -1.77
N TRP A 76 -12.78 -9.97 -0.73
CA TRP A 76 -12.07 -8.78 -0.31
C TRP A 76 -10.56 -8.98 -0.24
N ALA A 77 -9.85 -7.85 -0.32
CA ALA A 77 -8.44 -7.67 -0.03
C ALA A 77 -7.53 -8.79 -0.57
N PRO A 78 -7.53 -9.04 -1.88
CA PRO A 78 -6.66 -10.06 -2.45
C PRO A 78 -5.21 -9.62 -2.42
N ASP A 79 -4.31 -10.59 -2.18
CA ASP A 79 -2.88 -10.46 -2.38
C ASP A 79 -2.40 -11.43 -3.46
N VAL A 80 -1.73 -10.91 -4.49
CA VAL A 80 -1.29 -11.68 -5.66
C VAL A 80 0.22 -11.57 -5.82
N PHE A 81 0.88 -12.71 -5.97
CA PHE A 81 2.34 -12.78 -6.14
C PHE A 81 2.76 -14.08 -6.86
N TRP A 82 4.01 -14.11 -7.34
CA TRP A 82 4.63 -15.32 -7.88
C TRP A 82 5.30 -16.13 -6.77
N ASN A 83 4.93 -17.41 -6.65
CA ASN A 83 5.59 -18.36 -5.76
C ASN A 83 6.33 -19.43 -6.59
N PRO A 84 7.67 -19.39 -6.66
CA PRO A 84 8.44 -20.34 -7.47
C PRO A 84 8.48 -21.77 -6.90
N ASP A 85 8.16 -21.94 -5.62
CA ASP A 85 8.26 -23.22 -4.90
C ASP A 85 6.93 -23.97 -4.82
N TYR A 86 5.82 -23.35 -5.23
CA TYR A 86 4.53 -24.02 -5.23
C TYR A 86 4.55 -25.27 -6.13
N ILE A 87 4.08 -26.39 -5.62
CA ILE A 87 4.00 -27.66 -6.35
C ILE A 87 2.58 -27.84 -6.90
N ASN A 88 2.46 -27.71 -8.22
CA ASN A 88 1.20 -27.93 -8.92
C ASN A 88 0.75 -29.40 -8.87
N THR A 89 -0.52 -29.66 -9.15
CA THR A 89 -1.08 -31.01 -9.15
C THR A 89 -0.42 -31.98 -10.15
N ASP A 90 0.18 -31.45 -11.21
CA ASP A 90 0.94 -32.21 -12.21
C ASP A 90 2.42 -32.40 -11.83
N GLY A 91 2.84 -31.91 -10.65
CA GLY A 91 4.21 -31.97 -10.14
C GLY A 91 5.15 -30.88 -10.64
N THR A 92 4.69 -30.00 -11.51
CA THR A 92 5.49 -28.80 -11.90
C THR A 92 5.60 -27.80 -10.77
N LYS A 93 6.65 -26.97 -10.79
CA LYS A 93 6.88 -25.93 -9.79
C LYS A 93 6.55 -24.56 -10.33
N GLY A 94 6.07 -23.70 -9.44
CA GLY A 94 5.78 -22.31 -9.67
C GLY A 94 4.34 -22.04 -10.06
N ALA A 95 3.74 -21.05 -9.43
CA ALA A 95 2.42 -20.51 -9.75
C ALA A 95 2.29 -19.07 -9.28
N TYR A 96 1.47 -18.29 -9.95
CA TYR A 96 0.88 -17.10 -9.35
C TYR A 96 -0.14 -17.57 -8.31
N MET A 97 -0.05 -17.00 -7.12
CA MET A 97 -0.97 -17.29 -6.03
C MET A 97 -1.79 -16.05 -5.71
N ILE A 98 -3.05 -16.26 -5.35
CA ILE A 98 -3.93 -15.24 -4.80
C ILE A 98 -4.39 -15.68 -3.42
N TYR A 99 -4.08 -14.89 -2.39
CA TYR A 99 -4.68 -15.02 -1.07
C TYR A 99 -5.79 -13.98 -0.96
N PHE A 100 -6.94 -14.37 -0.46
CA PHE A 100 -8.10 -13.50 -0.37
C PHE A 100 -8.98 -13.90 0.80
N CYS A 101 -9.92 -13.05 1.17
CA CYS A 101 -10.94 -13.43 2.13
C CYS A 101 -12.33 -13.31 1.54
N THR A 102 -13.23 -14.10 2.11
CA THR A 102 -14.68 -13.90 1.98
C THR A 102 -15.25 -13.61 3.36
N SER A 103 -16.22 -12.70 3.43
CA SER A 103 -16.82 -12.27 4.68
C SER A 103 -18.32 -12.11 4.54
N SER A 104 -19.02 -12.27 5.64
CA SER A 104 -20.41 -11.92 5.79
C SER A 104 -20.56 -10.83 6.85
N THR A 105 -21.59 -10.90 7.66
CA THR A 105 -21.77 -9.93 8.74
C THR A 105 -20.66 -10.00 9.80
N ALA A 106 -20.25 -8.86 10.30
CA ALA A 106 -19.31 -8.67 11.40
C ALA A 106 -17.97 -9.43 11.23
N VAL A 107 -17.85 -10.63 11.79
CA VAL A 107 -16.60 -11.39 11.89
C VAL A 107 -16.68 -12.82 11.36
N ARG A 108 -17.78 -13.20 10.71
CA ARG A 108 -17.88 -14.50 10.05
C ARG A 108 -17.17 -14.43 8.71
N SER A 109 -15.90 -14.80 8.73
CA SER A 109 -14.99 -14.65 7.59
C SER A 109 -14.11 -15.87 7.43
N VAL A 110 -13.51 -16.03 6.25
CA VAL A 110 -12.52 -17.07 5.97
C VAL A 110 -11.49 -16.57 4.98
N ILE A 111 -10.22 -16.86 5.27
CA ILE A 111 -9.11 -16.68 4.34
C ILE A 111 -8.95 -17.93 3.50
N ALA A 112 -8.85 -17.76 2.19
CA ALA A 112 -8.62 -18.79 1.20
C ALA A 112 -7.49 -18.40 0.25
N PHE A 113 -7.02 -19.37 -0.54
CA PHE A 113 -6.06 -19.09 -1.60
C PHE A 113 -6.38 -19.88 -2.86
N GLY A 114 -5.89 -19.34 -3.98
CA GLY A 114 -5.99 -19.97 -5.30
C GLY A 114 -4.70 -19.81 -6.08
N VAL A 115 -4.60 -20.54 -7.19
CA VAL A 115 -3.41 -20.55 -8.06
C VAL A 115 -3.78 -20.37 -9.53
N SER A 116 -2.85 -19.81 -10.29
CA SER A 116 -2.93 -19.68 -11.75
C SER A 116 -1.53 -19.74 -12.36
N GLN A 117 -1.43 -20.14 -13.63
CA GLN A 117 -0.21 -20.00 -14.41
C GLN A 117 -0.10 -18.61 -15.09
N SER A 118 -1.14 -17.80 -15.01
CA SER A 118 -1.18 -16.42 -15.49
C SER A 118 -1.39 -15.46 -14.33
N ILE A 119 -0.64 -14.35 -14.31
CA ILE A 119 -0.86 -13.27 -13.34
C ILE A 119 -2.26 -12.67 -13.45
N GLU A 120 -2.84 -12.64 -14.65
CA GLU A 120 -4.18 -12.14 -14.90
C GLU A 120 -5.28 -13.14 -14.51
N GLY A 121 -4.93 -14.35 -14.07
CA GLY A 121 -5.89 -15.41 -13.76
C GLY A 121 -6.42 -16.16 -15.00
N PRO A 122 -7.62 -16.80 -14.95
CA PRO A 122 -8.38 -16.96 -13.72
C PRO A 122 -7.65 -17.86 -12.71
N PHE A 123 -7.81 -17.52 -11.43
CA PHE A 123 -7.24 -18.29 -10.33
C PHE A 123 -8.21 -19.41 -9.92
N THR A 124 -7.70 -20.63 -9.76
CA THR A 124 -8.45 -21.76 -9.22
C THR A 124 -8.27 -21.81 -7.70
N CYS A 125 -9.36 -21.75 -6.95
CA CYS A 125 -9.34 -21.86 -5.49
C CYS A 125 -8.86 -23.25 -5.07
N VAL A 126 -7.86 -23.28 -4.18
CA VAL A 126 -7.24 -24.52 -3.71
C VAL A 126 -7.77 -24.92 -2.34
N ASP A 127 -7.68 -24.01 -1.35
CA ASP A 127 -8.05 -24.34 0.03
C ASP A 127 -8.44 -23.09 0.83
N THR A 128 -8.99 -23.34 2.01
CA THR A 128 -9.29 -22.37 3.06
C THR A 128 -8.32 -22.56 4.22
N LEU A 129 -7.89 -21.48 4.86
CA LEU A 129 -6.82 -21.49 5.85
C LEU A 129 -7.29 -21.14 7.26
N ILE A 130 -7.84 -19.94 7.45
CA ILE A 130 -8.24 -19.40 8.75
C ILE A 130 -9.70 -19.02 8.70
N TYR A 131 -10.44 -19.43 9.70
CA TYR A 131 -11.85 -19.11 9.90
C TYR A 131 -12.03 -18.23 11.13
N SER A 132 -13.01 -17.33 11.10
CA SER A 132 -13.44 -16.52 12.24
C SER A 132 -14.96 -16.50 12.37
N GLY A 133 -15.47 -16.02 13.51
CA GLY A 133 -16.91 -15.91 13.76
C GLY A 133 -17.58 -17.23 14.11
N PHE A 134 -16.84 -18.28 14.39
CA PHE A 134 -17.41 -19.59 14.76
C PHE A 134 -17.82 -19.65 16.23
N THR A 135 -18.75 -20.55 16.52
CA THR A 135 -19.28 -20.85 17.86
C THR A 135 -18.89 -22.26 18.34
N LYS A 136 -18.79 -22.45 19.67
CA LYS A 136 -18.33 -23.73 20.26
C LYS A 136 -19.41 -24.77 20.36
N ASN A 137 -20.53 -24.46 21.01
CA ASN A 137 -21.37 -25.49 21.67
C ASN A 137 -22.76 -25.67 21.04
N LYS A 138 -23.19 -24.84 20.14
CA LYS A 138 -24.52 -24.93 19.52
C LYS A 138 -24.41 -24.57 18.06
N PRO A 139 -25.22 -25.23 17.20
CA PRO A 139 -25.53 -24.60 15.94
C PRO A 139 -26.15 -23.24 16.26
N ALA A 140 -25.38 -22.18 16.06
CA ALA A 140 -25.89 -20.83 16.04
C ALA A 140 -26.01 -20.49 14.57
N PHE A 141 -27.11 -19.86 14.18
CA PHE A 141 -27.35 -19.51 12.80
C PHE A 141 -27.19 -18.01 12.64
N GLU A 142 -26.46 -17.64 11.60
CA GLU A 142 -26.43 -16.31 11.05
C GLU A 142 -27.01 -16.44 9.63
N GLY A 143 -28.24 -15.95 9.44
CA GLY A 143 -29.02 -16.29 8.25
C GLY A 143 -29.26 -17.81 8.12
N SER A 144 -28.87 -18.39 7.00
CA SER A 144 -28.94 -19.84 6.75
C SER A 144 -27.70 -20.61 7.18
N LYS A 145 -26.64 -19.94 7.67
CA LYS A 145 -25.34 -20.55 7.99
C LYS A 145 -25.28 -21.06 9.43
N ASP A 146 -24.89 -22.33 9.60
CA ASP A 146 -24.51 -22.87 10.88
C ASP A 146 -23.07 -22.47 11.22
N THR A 147 -22.92 -21.61 12.21
CA THR A 147 -21.64 -21.04 12.65
C THR A 147 -20.84 -21.93 13.61
N SER A 148 -21.27 -23.18 13.84
CA SER A 148 -20.49 -24.12 14.66
C SER A 148 -19.07 -24.29 14.09
N TYR A 149 -18.04 -24.27 14.97
CA TYR A 149 -16.66 -24.54 14.59
C TYR A 149 -16.44 -25.87 13.87
N THR A 150 -17.39 -26.80 14.04
CA THR A 150 -17.38 -28.10 13.36
C THR A 150 -17.55 -27.98 11.84
N ASN A 151 -18.01 -26.84 11.35
CA ASN A 151 -18.10 -26.51 9.92
C ASN A 151 -16.84 -25.79 9.37
N THR A 152 -15.81 -25.65 10.19
CA THR A 152 -14.50 -25.08 9.83
C THR A 152 -13.46 -26.19 9.61
N ASN A 153 -12.20 -25.82 9.39
CA ASN A 153 -11.08 -26.78 9.32
C ASN A 153 -10.54 -27.20 10.72
N ILE A 154 -11.00 -26.58 11.80
CA ILE A 154 -10.50 -26.83 13.18
C ILE A 154 -10.62 -28.30 13.60
N PRO A 155 -11.74 -29.02 13.39
CA PRO A 155 -11.83 -30.42 13.74
C PRO A 155 -10.77 -31.31 13.05
N ASP A 156 -10.49 -31.04 11.77
CA ASP A 156 -9.50 -31.83 11.03
C ASP A 156 -8.07 -31.52 11.50
N LEU A 157 -7.78 -30.24 11.86
CA LEU A 157 -6.50 -29.85 12.44
C LEU A 157 -6.25 -30.49 13.81
N ILE A 158 -7.29 -30.61 14.66
CA ILE A 158 -7.22 -31.30 15.94
C ILE A 158 -6.98 -32.82 15.70
N LYS A 159 -7.74 -33.42 14.80
CA LYS A 159 -7.62 -34.83 14.46
C LYS A 159 -6.25 -35.23 13.91
N SER A 160 -5.65 -34.34 13.12
CA SER A 160 -4.31 -34.52 12.55
C SER A 160 -3.17 -34.16 13.52
N GLY A 161 -3.48 -33.56 14.68
CA GLY A 161 -2.50 -33.11 15.67
C GLY A 161 -1.76 -31.85 15.30
N GLN A 162 -2.25 -31.07 14.31
CA GLN A 162 -1.67 -29.80 13.95
C GLN A 162 -1.98 -28.70 14.97
N ILE A 163 -3.10 -28.81 15.68
CA ILE A 163 -3.44 -28.00 16.86
C ILE A 163 -3.89 -28.95 17.99
N GLU A 164 -3.72 -28.52 19.24
CA GLU A 164 -3.98 -29.42 20.39
C GLU A 164 -5.47 -29.70 20.59
N LYS A 165 -6.30 -28.68 20.63
CA LYS A 165 -7.73 -28.76 20.94
C LYS A 165 -8.44 -27.45 20.63
N TYR A 166 -9.78 -27.44 20.70
CA TYR A 166 -10.54 -26.18 20.72
C TYR A 166 -10.12 -25.34 21.94
N ASP A 167 -9.61 -24.13 21.69
CA ASP A 167 -9.21 -23.22 22.76
C ASP A 167 -10.43 -22.43 23.26
N THR A 168 -10.69 -22.49 24.55
CA THR A 168 -11.84 -21.81 25.16
C THR A 168 -11.74 -20.28 25.11
N THR A 169 -10.53 -19.73 24.91
CA THR A 169 -10.32 -18.30 24.74
C THR A 169 -10.92 -17.74 23.45
N TRP A 170 -11.14 -18.62 22.44
CA TRP A 170 -11.81 -18.26 21.20
C TRP A 170 -13.31 -17.96 21.36
N SER A 171 -13.87 -18.27 22.54
CA SER A 171 -15.27 -18.03 22.87
C SER A 171 -15.42 -17.05 24.05
N SER A 172 -16.46 -16.23 23.98
CA SER A 172 -16.99 -15.44 25.07
C SER A 172 -18.44 -15.84 25.29
N GLY A 173 -18.69 -16.70 26.28
CA GLY A 173 -19.95 -17.40 26.37
C GLY A 173 -20.18 -18.34 25.18
N ASP A 174 -21.32 -18.21 24.52
CA ASP A 174 -21.69 -18.98 23.32
C ASP A 174 -21.23 -18.30 22.01
N SER A 175 -20.64 -17.09 22.08
CA SER A 175 -20.26 -16.28 20.92
C SER A 175 -18.75 -16.33 20.65
N TYR A 176 -18.35 -15.95 19.44
CA TYR A 176 -16.96 -15.72 19.07
C TYR A 176 -16.35 -14.57 19.90
N ASN A 177 -15.14 -14.76 20.40
CA ASN A 177 -14.48 -13.77 21.24
C ASN A 177 -13.72 -12.71 20.43
N ASN A 178 -14.42 -11.71 19.94
CA ASN A 178 -13.84 -10.60 19.18
C ASN A 178 -12.77 -9.80 19.90
N SER A 179 -12.69 -9.85 21.23
CA SER A 179 -11.64 -9.15 21.96
C SER A 179 -10.32 -9.91 21.95
N TYR A 180 -10.35 -11.22 21.67
CA TYR A 180 -9.18 -12.09 21.69
C TYR A 180 -8.79 -12.59 20.30
N ALA A 181 -9.73 -13.11 19.55
CA ALA A 181 -9.53 -13.76 18.26
C ALA A 181 -9.70 -12.77 17.10
N PRO A 182 -8.93 -12.93 16.01
CA PRO A 182 -8.98 -12.01 14.87
C PRO A 182 -10.27 -12.13 14.06
N ASN A 183 -10.57 -11.14 13.24
CA ASN A 183 -11.38 -11.31 12.06
C ASN A 183 -10.48 -11.87 10.92
N ALA A 184 -10.86 -12.96 10.29
CA ALA A 184 -10.06 -13.64 9.26
C ALA A 184 -10.23 -12.96 7.88
N ILE A 185 -9.78 -11.71 7.78
CA ILE A 185 -9.79 -10.91 6.54
C ILE A 185 -8.43 -10.25 6.30
N ASP A 186 -8.28 -9.63 5.15
CA ASP A 186 -7.14 -8.83 4.72
C ASP A 186 -5.80 -9.61 4.77
N PRO A 187 -5.70 -10.78 4.10
CA PRO A 187 -4.45 -11.52 4.05
C PRO A 187 -3.42 -10.83 3.15
N GLU A 188 -2.17 -10.83 3.58
CA GLU A 188 -1.02 -10.39 2.80
C GLU A 188 0.15 -11.35 3.05
N ILE A 189 0.91 -11.64 2.00
CA ILE A 189 2.03 -12.58 2.01
C ILE A 189 3.35 -11.82 1.88
N TYR A 190 4.29 -12.14 2.75
CA TYR A 190 5.64 -11.61 2.70
C TYR A 190 6.68 -12.71 2.96
N TYR A 191 7.92 -12.41 2.61
CA TYR A 191 9.04 -13.30 2.83
C TYR A 191 10.01 -12.70 3.85
N ASP A 192 10.54 -13.56 4.72
CA ASP A 192 11.63 -13.14 5.59
C ASP A 192 13.00 -13.28 4.87
N LYS A 193 14.05 -12.77 5.53
CA LYS A 193 15.42 -12.79 5.01
C LYS A 193 16.01 -14.19 4.81
N SER A 194 15.36 -15.23 5.33
CA SER A 194 15.74 -16.63 5.09
C SER A 194 14.96 -17.27 3.94
N GLY A 195 14.02 -16.52 3.34
CA GLY A 195 13.12 -17.01 2.30
C GLY A 195 11.92 -17.78 2.81
N LYS A 196 11.64 -17.76 4.11
CA LYS A 196 10.39 -18.31 4.65
C LYS A 196 9.22 -17.41 4.27
N MET A 197 8.13 -18.04 3.91
CA MET A 197 6.88 -17.39 3.53
C MET A 197 5.98 -17.22 4.75
N TRP A 198 5.45 -16.02 4.92
CA TRP A 198 4.58 -15.63 6.03
C TRP A 198 3.28 -15.03 5.50
N MET A 199 2.20 -15.15 6.26
CA MET A 199 0.95 -14.44 6.03
C MET A 199 0.63 -13.57 7.23
N THR A 200 0.41 -12.27 7.00
CA THR A 200 -0.23 -11.38 7.98
C THR A 200 -1.68 -11.14 7.59
N TYR A 201 -2.55 -10.94 8.59
CA TYR A 201 -3.98 -10.76 8.37
C TYR A 201 -4.68 -10.24 9.62
N GLY A 202 -5.90 -9.78 9.47
CA GLY A 202 -6.76 -9.39 10.58
C GLY A 202 -7.32 -7.98 10.44
N SER A 203 -8.38 -7.72 11.16
CA SER A 203 -9.09 -6.45 11.16
C SER A 203 -9.77 -6.25 12.52
N TRP A 204 -9.54 -5.10 13.15
CA TRP A 204 -10.15 -4.73 14.44
C TRP A 204 -10.05 -5.87 15.47
N SER A 205 -11.15 -6.30 16.04
CA SER A 205 -11.31 -7.54 16.83
C SER A 205 -10.12 -7.84 17.75
N GLY A 206 -9.59 -9.06 17.70
CA GLY A 206 -8.41 -9.51 18.45
C GLY A 206 -7.08 -8.92 17.97
N GLY A 207 -7.07 -8.19 16.85
CA GLY A 207 -5.89 -7.55 16.27
C GLY A 207 -5.38 -8.23 15.00
N ILE A 208 -4.16 -7.88 14.65
CA ILE A 208 -3.42 -8.39 13.49
C ILE A 208 -2.54 -9.55 13.93
N PHE A 209 -2.59 -10.63 13.15
CA PHE A 209 -1.84 -11.86 13.39
C PHE A 209 -0.94 -12.19 12.21
N THR A 210 0.09 -12.99 12.46
CA THR A 210 0.95 -13.55 11.42
C THR A 210 1.30 -15.01 11.74
N LEU A 211 1.48 -15.81 10.69
CA LEU A 211 1.92 -17.20 10.77
C LEU A 211 2.69 -17.61 9.51
N GLU A 212 3.51 -18.67 9.64
CA GLU A 212 4.24 -19.23 8.50
C GLU A 212 3.29 -19.91 7.50
N ILE A 213 3.63 -19.80 6.22
CA ILE A 213 3.00 -20.56 5.12
C ILE A 213 4.03 -21.53 4.55
N ASP A 214 3.59 -22.73 4.21
CA ASP A 214 4.40 -23.68 3.46
C ASP A 214 4.42 -23.30 1.98
N PRO A 215 5.55 -22.85 1.43
CA PRO A 215 5.59 -22.39 0.04
C PRO A 215 5.29 -23.51 -0.96
N ALA A 216 5.57 -24.76 -0.63
CA ALA A 216 5.30 -25.89 -1.53
C ALA A 216 3.82 -26.18 -1.71
N THR A 217 3.01 -25.88 -0.72
CA THR A 217 1.57 -26.22 -0.71
C THR A 217 0.65 -25.01 -0.61
N GLY A 218 1.17 -23.83 -0.25
CA GLY A 218 0.38 -22.63 0.03
C GLY A 218 -0.42 -22.68 1.34
N LYS A 219 -0.26 -23.74 2.15
CA LYS A 219 -1.03 -23.95 3.37
C LYS A 219 -0.38 -23.33 4.60
N ALA A 220 -1.21 -22.99 5.57
CA ALA A 220 -0.75 -22.46 6.85
C ALA A 220 0.01 -23.53 7.65
N LYS A 221 1.13 -23.11 8.26
CA LYS A 221 1.83 -23.86 9.29
C LYS A 221 1.38 -23.35 10.66
N TYR A 222 0.39 -24.02 11.23
CA TYR A 222 -0.17 -23.60 12.51
C TYR A 222 0.87 -23.77 13.63
N PRO A 223 0.96 -22.83 14.61
CA PRO A 223 1.89 -22.97 15.74
C PRO A 223 1.62 -24.20 16.61
N GLY A 224 0.39 -24.69 16.63
CA GLY A 224 -0.01 -25.91 17.30
C GLY A 224 -0.22 -25.78 18.81
N LYS A 225 0.40 -24.80 19.45
CA LYS A 225 0.29 -24.50 20.89
C LYS A 225 0.08 -23.01 21.14
N THR A 226 -0.72 -22.70 22.16
CA THR A 226 -0.91 -21.34 22.64
C THR A 226 0.08 -21.05 23.77
N TYR A 227 0.85 -19.95 23.64
CA TYR A 227 1.81 -19.50 24.66
C TYR A 227 2.08 -18.01 24.53
N THR A 228 2.74 -17.46 25.55
CA THR A 228 3.25 -16.07 25.52
C THR A 228 4.77 -16.12 25.37
N ARG A 229 5.31 -15.35 24.44
CA ARG A 229 6.75 -15.19 24.20
C ARG A 229 7.39 -14.34 25.30
N ASP A 230 8.72 -14.39 25.42
CA ASP A 230 9.47 -13.58 26.41
C ASP A 230 9.33 -12.06 26.18
N ASP A 231 9.07 -11.64 24.92
CA ASP A 231 8.80 -10.24 24.57
C ASP A 231 7.34 -9.81 24.83
N GLY A 232 6.52 -10.69 25.39
CA GLY A 232 5.13 -10.45 25.75
C GLY A 232 4.12 -10.66 24.62
N LEU A 233 4.57 -11.00 23.40
CA LEU A 233 3.66 -11.30 22.31
C LEU A 233 2.99 -12.68 22.52
N GLN A 234 1.71 -12.73 22.24
CA GLN A 234 0.95 -13.97 22.32
C GLN A 234 0.97 -14.72 21.00
N VAL A 235 1.28 -16.01 21.08
CA VAL A 235 1.13 -16.98 19.98
C VAL A 235 -0.09 -17.83 20.27
N ASP A 236 -1.04 -17.82 19.35
CA ASP A 236 -2.20 -18.71 19.38
C ASP A 236 -1.96 -19.93 18.51
N GLN A 237 -2.37 -21.11 18.96
CA GLN A 237 -2.13 -22.38 18.27
C GLN A 237 -2.70 -22.44 16.85
N TYR A 238 -3.77 -21.66 16.56
CA TYR A 238 -4.48 -21.64 15.29
C TYR A 238 -4.27 -20.31 14.53
N PHE A 239 -4.37 -19.19 15.23
CA PHE A 239 -4.31 -17.88 14.60
C PHE A 239 -2.88 -17.36 14.35
N GLY A 240 -1.86 -17.89 15.03
CA GLY A 240 -0.48 -17.41 14.91
C GLY A 240 -0.10 -16.38 15.97
N THR A 241 0.92 -15.56 15.68
CA THR A 241 1.44 -14.51 16.58
C THR A 241 0.64 -13.23 16.41
N ARG A 242 0.08 -12.69 17.51
CA ARG A 242 -0.54 -11.37 17.51
C ARG A 242 0.54 -10.29 17.49
N ILE A 243 0.68 -9.58 16.36
CA ILE A 243 1.75 -8.60 16.14
C ILE A 243 1.30 -7.16 16.34
N ALA A 244 0.01 -6.83 16.16
CA ALA A 244 -0.50 -5.46 16.28
C ALA A 244 -1.97 -5.42 16.69
N GLY A 245 -2.47 -4.23 17.05
CA GLY A 245 -3.89 -4.02 17.41
C GLY A 245 -4.33 -4.81 18.63
N GLY A 246 -5.57 -5.26 18.61
CA GLY A 246 -6.22 -6.01 19.68
C GLY A 246 -7.13 -5.16 20.57
N LYS A 247 -7.83 -5.79 21.52
CA LYS A 247 -8.84 -5.15 22.38
C LYS A 247 -9.97 -4.46 21.60
N ALA A 248 -10.29 -4.97 20.42
CA ALA A 248 -11.27 -4.39 19.50
C ALA A 248 -10.97 -2.92 19.12
N THR A 249 -9.70 -2.49 19.17
CA THR A 249 -9.27 -1.21 18.60
C THR A 249 -9.28 -1.26 17.09
N SER A 250 -9.44 -0.11 16.43
CA SER A 250 -9.37 -0.06 14.98
C SER A 250 -7.97 -0.44 14.49
N GLY A 251 -7.90 -1.03 13.31
CA GLY A 251 -6.66 -1.46 12.67
C GLY A 251 -6.93 -2.63 11.74
N GLU A 252 -6.70 -2.43 10.44
CA GLU A 252 -6.97 -3.42 9.39
C GLU A 252 -6.03 -3.24 8.21
N GLY A 253 -6.16 -4.09 7.19
CA GLY A 253 -5.35 -4.00 5.98
C GLY A 253 -3.84 -4.07 6.27
N PRO A 254 -3.34 -5.05 7.05
CA PRO A 254 -1.92 -5.13 7.33
C PRO A 254 -1.14 -5.42 6.07
N PHE A 255 0.02 -4.78 5.94
CA PHE A 255 0.98 -5.04 4.87
C PHE A 255 2.40 -4.98 5.43
N ILE A 256 3.21 -6.00 5.18
CA ILE A 256 4.59 -6.08 5.68
C ILE A 256 5.57 -6.07 4.51
N LEU A 257 6.42 -5.05 4.46
CA LEU A 257 7.50 -4.91 3.49
C LEU A 257 8.85 -5.14 4.16
N TYR A 258 9.63 -6.11 3.70
CA TYR A 258 11.02 -6.27 4.11
C TYR A 258 11.96 -5.45 3.22
N ASP A 259 12.83 -4.67 3.83
CA ASP A 259 13.88 -3.92 3.15
C ASP A 259 15.27 -4.43 3.58
N GLU A 260 15.97 -5.08 2.65
CA GLU A 260 17.32 -5.61 2.87
C GLU A 260 18.33 -4.53 3.24
N LYS A 261 18.18 -3.31 2.71
CA LYS A 261 19.11 -2.20 2.93
C LYS A 261 19.12 -1.73 4.38
N THR A 262 17.94 -1.69 5.02
CA THR A 262 17.79 -1.29 6.42
C THR A 262 17.71 -2.48 7.37
N ASP A 263 17.52 -3.69 6.83
CA ASP A 263 17.25 -4.93 7.58
C ASP A 263 16.04 -4.76 8.53
N TYR A 264 14.97 -4.09 8.04
CA TYR A 264 13.72 -3.93 8.76
C TYR A 264 12.54 -4.51 7.98
N PHE A 265 11.61 -5.08 8.72
CA PHE A 265 10.24 -5.33 8.30
C PHE A 265 9.40 -4.10 8.66
N TYR A 266 8.74 -3.49 7.69
CA TYR A 266 7.83 -2.36 7.88
C TYR A 266 6.41 -2.86 7.83
N LEU A 267 5.69 -2.73 8.95
CA LEU A 267 4.26 -3.04 9.04
C LEU A 267 3.48 -1.76 8.81
N TYR A 268 2.68 -1.75 7.78
CA TYR A 268 1.62 -0.78 7.56
C TYR A 268 0.28 -1.38 7.99
N MET A 269 -0.60 -0.57 8.53
CA MET A 269 -1.98 -0.92 8.80
C MET A 269 -2.84 0.34 8.80
N SER A 270 -4.14 0.20 8.59
CA SER A 270 -5.04 1.34 8.50
C SER A 270 -5.93 1.44 9.74
N TYR A 271 -6.06 2.66 10.28
CA TYR A 271 -6.91 2.97 11.42
C TYR A 271 -8.18 3.68 10.98
N ASP A 272 -9.17 3.66 11.85
CA ASP A 272 -10.44 4.34 11.74
C ASP A 272 -11.35 3.75 10.62
N TRP A 273 -12.35 4.50 10.15
CA TRP A 273 -13.37 3.99 9.25
C TRP A 273 -13.14 4.45 7.81
N LEU A 274 -13.30 3.54 6.87
CA LEU A 274 -12.98 3.73 5.45
C LEU A 274 -13.92 4.68 4.67
N GLY A 275 -15.03 5.12 5.25
CA GLY A 275 -15.91 6.11 4.62
C GLY A 275 -15.23 7.48 4.46
N VAL A 276 -15.73 8.31 3.52
CA VAL A 276 -15.09 9.60 3.16
C VAL A 276 -14.81 10.53 4.34
N ASP A 277 -15.64 10.52 5.37
CA ASP A 277 -15.46 11.30 6.61
C ASP A 277 -15.07 10.43 7.82
N GLY A 278 -14.72 9.17 7.59
CA GLY A 278 -14.43 8.20 8.63
C GLY A 278 -13.04 8.32 9.25
N GLY A 279 -12.17 9.10 8.63
CA GLY A 279 -10.81 9.35 9.12
C GLY A 279 -9.82 8.22 8.86
N TYR A 280 -10.10 7.35 7.89
CA TYR A 280 -9.20 6.26 7.52
C TYR A 280 -7.79 6.80 7.26
N ASN A 281 -6.78 6.14 7.84
CA ASN A 281 -5.40 6.61 7.74
C ASN A 281 -4.39 5.48 7.98
N MET A 282 -3.26 5.53 7.29
CA MET A 282 -2.20 4.55 7.41
C MET A 282 -1.28 4.81 8.60
N ARG A 283 -0.94 3.72 9.31
CA ARG A 283 0.04 3.71 10.41
C ARG A 283 1.21 2.81 10.09
N LEU A 284 2.41 3.26 10.44
CA LEU A 284 3.67 2.59 10.14
C LEU A 284 4.41 2.21 11.41
N PHE A 285 4.95 0.99 11.40
CA PHE A 285 5.78 0.39 12.43
C PHE A 285 6.95 -0.36 11.79
N ARG A 286 7.94 -0.75 12.57
CA ARG A 286 9.03 -1.61 12.09
C ARG A 286 9.49 -2.64 13.11
N SER A 287 10.08 -3.73 12.62
CA SER A 287 10.71 -4.79 13.43
C SER A 287 11.94 -5.34 12.74
N LYS A 288 12.87 -5.93 13.49
CA LYS A 288 13.97 -6.74 12.96
C LYS A 288 13.59 -8.19 12.69
N ASN A 289 12.42 -8.60 13.14
CA ASN A 289 11.91 -9.96 12.98
C ASN A 289 10.59 -9.93 12.19
N PRO A 290 10.31 -10.96 11.37
CA PRO A 290 9.10 -11.03 10.55
C PRO A 290 7.81 -11.05 11.40
N ASP A 291 7.85 -11.62 12.59
CA ASP A 291 6.72 -11.79 13.51
C ASP A 291 6.80 -10.87 14.74
N GLY A 292 7.49 -9.73 14.61
CA GLY A 292 7.57 -8.69 15.62
C GLY A 292 8.60 -8.93 16.74
N PRO A 293 8.62 -8.10 17.78
CA PRO A 293 7.69 -7.00 18.05
C PRO A 293 7.86 -5.82 17.07
N PHE A 294 6.75 -5.29 16.59
CA PHE A 294 6.73 -4.08 15.77
C PHE A 294 6.59 -2.84 16.65
N VAL A 295 7.42 -1.82 16.40
CA VAL A 295 7.45 -0.57 17.16
C VAL A 295 7.38 0.64 16.25
N ASP A 296 6.83 1.75 16.76
CA ASP A 296 6.80 3.04 16.08
C ASP A 296 8.03 3.90 16.41
N ALA A 297 8.10 5.14 15.86
CA ALA A 297 9.24 6.04 16.07
C ALA A 297 9.37 6.54 17.53
N ALA A 298 8.30 6.50 18.32
CA ALA A 298 8.31 6.82 19.74
C ALA A 298 8.62 5.60 20.63
N GLY A 299 8.85 4.41 20.02
CA GLY A 299 9.12 3.16 20.73
C GLY A 299 7.89 2.45 21.29
N ASN A 300 6.68 2.84 20.88
CA ASN A 300 5.47 2.15 21.32
C ASN A 300 5.30 0.85 20.52
N ASN A 301 4.89 -0.22 21.21
CA ASN A 301 4.58 -1.50 20.57
C ASN A 301 3.24 -1.41 19.81
N ALA A 302 3.17 -1.95 18.61
CA ALA A 302 1.97 -2.01 17.80
C ALA A 302 0.84 -2.84 18.45
N ASN A 303 1.20 -3.84 19.27
CA ASN A 303 0.26 -4.69 19.98
C ASN A 303 -0.28 -3.96 21.22
N MET A 304 -1.59 -3.71 21.26
CA MET A 304 -2.27 -2.94 22.31
C MET A 304 -2.32 -3.65 23.67
N TYR A 305 -2.01 -4.93 23.73
CA TYR A 305 -1.84 -5.64 25.03
C TYR A 305 -0.47 -5.38 25.64
N VAL A 306 0.51 -4.97 24.87
CA VAL A 306 1.90 -4.72 25.28
C VAL A 306 2.23 -3.21 25.29
N SER A 307 1.42 -2.37 24.67
CA SER A 307 1.66 -0.91 24.51
C SER A 307 1.57 -0.07 25.80
N ASN A 308 1.51 -0.70 26.97
CA ASN A 308 1.51 -0.05 28.30
C ASN A 308 0.43 1.03 28.49
N GLY A 309 -0.78 0.79 27.99
CA GLY A 309 -1.94 1.68 28.20
C GLY A 309 -1.89 2.98 27.41
N LYS A 310 -1.08 3.09 26.37
CA LYS A 310 -1.10 4.22 25.45
C LYS A 310 -2.46 4.33 24.76
N ALA A 311 -2.90 5.58 24.53
CA ALA A 311 -4.07 5.82 23.72
C ALA A 311 -3.84 5.33 22.29
N HIS A 312 -4.85 4.73 21.66
CA HIS A 312 -4.73 4.11 20.35
C HIS A 312 -4.14 5.06 19.30
N ASN A 313 -4.63 6.30 19.22
CA ASN A 313 -4.15 7.31 18.27
C ASN A 313 -2.71 7.79 18.52
N ASP A 314 -2.12 7.48 19.66
CA ASP A 314 -0.71 7.79 19.96
C ASP A 314 0.26 6.70 19.50
N VAL A 315 -0.25 5.56 19.04
CA VAL A 315 0.52 4.40 18.60
C VAL A 315 0.56 4.32 17.10
N GLY A 316 1.76 4.18 16.54
CA GLY A 316 2.01 4.14 15.09
C GLY A 316 2.28 5.52 14.46
N ILE A 317 3.24 5.56 13.57
CA ILE A 317 3.53 6.75 12.76
C ILE A 317 2.36 6.96 11.80
N LYS A 318 1.68 8.10 11.89
CA LYS A 318 0.65 8.44 10.91
C LYS A 318 1.32 8.88 9.61
N VAL A 319 1.17 8.09 8.56
CA VAL A 319 1.83 8.33 7.26
C VAL A 319 1.28 9.58 6.59
N MET A 320 -0.04 9.66 6.48
CA MET A 320 -0.79 10.82 5.99
C MET A 320 -2.20 10.81 6.56
N GLY A 321 -2.98 11.82 6.30
CA GLY A 321 -4.41 11.92 6.64
C GLY A 321 -5.00 13.07 5.86
N THR A 322 -6.29 13.33 6.00
CA THR A 322 -7.04 14.34 5.23
C THR A 322 -6.26 15.66 5.11
N TYR A 323 -5.90 16.04 3.88
CA TYR A 323 -5.13 17.25 3.60
C TYR A 323 -5.49 17.88 2.26
N LYS A 324 -5.06 19.13 2.06
CA LYS A 324 -5.11 19.84 0.78
C LYS A 324 -4.01 20.90 0.72
N PHE A 325 -3.17 20.87 -0.31
CA PHE A 325 -2.31 21.99 -0.71
C PHE A 325 -3.05 22.91 -1.67
N SER A 326 -2.58 24.16 -1.84
CA SER A 326 -3.23 25.14 -2.71
C SER A 326 -3.23 24.73 -4.19
N CYS A 327 -2.29 23.89 -4.61
CA CYS A 327 -2.22 23.34 -5.96
C CYS A 327 -3.21 22.21 -6.23
N LEU A 328 -3.89 21.68 -5.20
CA LEU A 328 -4.88 20.61 -5.33
C LEU A 328 -6.28 21.21 -5.48
N ASP A 329 -7.09 20.64 -6.36
CA ASP A 329 -8.47 21.06 -6.52
C ASP A 329 -9.37 20.59 -5.37
N LYS A 330 -9.07 19.42 -4.80
CA LYS A 330 -9.88 18.75 -3.78
C LYS A 330 -9.03 18.20 -2.64
N TYR A 331 -9.68 17.88 -1.51
CA TYR A 331 -9.03 17.22 -0.38
C TYR A 331 -8.82 15.74 -0.68
N TYR A 332 -7.63 15.24 -0.36
CA TYR A 332 -7.39 13.82 -0.11
C TYR A 332 -8.04 13.42 1.20
N LYS A 333 -8.73 12.29 1.23
CA LYS A 333 -9.46 11.77 2.38
C LYS A 333 -9.43 10.25 2.44
N ALA A 334 -9.52 9.71 3.63
CA ALA A 334 -9.65 8.27 3.87
C ALA A 334 -8.58 7.44 3.14
N GLU A 335 -7.33 7.85 3.29
CA GLU A 335 -6.16 7.20 2.71
C GLU A 335 -5.80 5.92 3.47
N GLY A 336 -5.88 4.76 2.85
CA GLY A 336 -5.59 3.52 3.57
C GLY A 336 -5.55 2.26 2.73
N HIS A 337 -5.50 1.14 3.42
CA HIS A 337 -5.43 -0.22 2.90
C HIS A 337 -4.37 -0.35 1.81
N ASN A 338 -3.15 0.02 2.18
CA ASN A 338 -2.04 0.12 1.25
C ASN A 338 -1.33 -1.20 0.98
N SER A 339 -0.67 -1.24 -0.16
CA SER A 339 0.51 -2.05 -0.41
C SER A 339 1.74 -1.15 -0.47
N ALA A 340 2.91 -1.74 -0.36
CA ALA A 340 4.18 -1.07 -0.61
C ALA A 340 5.10 -2.00 -1.38
N MET A 341 6.04 -1.43 -2.14
CA MET A 341 7.03 -2.21 -2.89
C MET A 341 8.36 -1.48 -2.96
N ILE A 342 9.42 -2.24 -3.13
CA ILE A 342 10.74 -1.75 -3.54
C ILE A 342 10.96 -2.28 -4.95
N ASP A 343 11.12 -1.37 -5.89
CA ASP A 343 11.33 -1.72 -7.29
C ASP A 343 12.81 -2.13 -7.55
N ASP A 344 13.07 -2.69 -8.73
CA ASP A 344 14.39 -3.20 -9.12
C ASP A 344 15.51 -2.15 -9.04
N ASP A 345 15.18 -0.87 -9.20
CA ASP A 345 16.12 0.25 -9.05
C ASP A 345 16.30 0.73 -7.59
N GLY A 346 15.61 0.08 -6.64
CA GLY A 346 15.63 0.39 -5.22
C GLY A 346 14.68 1.54 -4.82
N GLN A 347 13.84 2.04 -5.73
CA GLN A 347 12.82 3.03 -5.41
C GLN A 347 11.67 2.38 -4.65
N MET A 348 11.30 2.97 -3.52
CA MET A 348 10.14 2.54 -2.75
C MET A 348 8.87 3.26 -3.22
N TYR A 349 7.77 2.53 -3.25
CA TYR A 349 6.45 3.05 -3.59
C TYR A 349 5.42 2.62 -2.54
N LEU A 350 4.50 3.53 -2.24
CA LEU A 350 3.30 3.30 -1.45
C LEU A 350 2.10 3.35 -2.40
N ILE A 351 1.35 2.26 -2.46
CA ILE A 351 0.16 2.14 -3.29
C ILE A 351 -1.04 1.98 -2.37
N TYR A 352 -2.01 2.86 -2.44
CA TYR A 352 -3.13 2.88 -1.52
C TYR A 352 -4.40 3.35 -2.21
N HIS A 353 -5.55 3.15 -1.58
CA HIS A 353 -6.77 3.79 -2.03
C HIS A 353 -7.05 5.05 -1.22
N THR A 354 -7.67 6.01 -1.86
CA THR A 354 -8.12 7.26 -1.26
C THR A 354 -9.50 7.62 -1.76
N ARG A 355 -10.17 8.50 -1.04
CA ARG A 355 -11.38 9.19 -1.46
C ARG A 355 -11.08 10.67 -1.60
N PHE A 356 -11.96 11.40 -2.25
CA PHE A 356 -11.84 12.85 -2.40
C PHE A 356 -13.07 13.57 -1.88
N SER A 357 -12.94 14.85 -1.57
CA SER A 357 -14.03 15.65 -0.99
C SER A 357 -15.26 15.83 -1.91
N ASP A 358 -15.13 15.51 -3.18
CA ASP A 358 -16.18 15.59 -4.21
C ASP A 358 -16.58 14.22 -4.79
N SER A 359 -16.01 13.14 -4.28
CA SER A 359 -16.34 11.79 -4.73
C SER A 359 -17.38 11.15 -3.81
N ASP A 360 -18.46 10.64 -4.39
CA ASP A 360 -19.54 9.93 -3.71
C ASP A 360 -19.08 8.55 -3.20
N ASP A 361 -18.14 8.53 -2.24
CA ASP A 361 -17.60 7.31 -1.63
C ASP A 361 -16.86 6.35 -2.58
N TYR A 362 -16.51 6.74 -3.80
CA TYR A 362 -15.66 5.96 -4.67
C TYR A 362 -14.20 5.98 -4.21
N HIS A 363 -13.57 4.80 -4.24
CA HIS A 363 -12.13 4.66 -4.00
C HIS A 363 -11.36 4.86 -5.30
N GLU A 364 -10.26 5.60 -5.21
CA GLU A 364 -9.29 5.74 -6.29
C GLU A 364 -7.92 5.28 -5.83
N VAL A 365 -7.18 4.57 -6.69
CA VAL A 365 -5.81 4.15 -6.40
C VAL A 365 -4.86 5.32 -6.61
N ARG A 366 -3.92 5.49 -5.68
CA ARG A 366 -2.82 6.45 -5.76
C ARG A 366 -1.49 5.78 -5.47
N VAL A 367 -0.46 6.30 -6.08
CA VAL A 367 0.92 5.85 -5.89
C VAL A 367 1.79 7.02 -5.48
N HIS A 368 2.42 6.92 -4.32
CA HIS A 368 3.42 7.89 -3.87
C HIS A 368 4.79 7.23 -3.77
N GLN A 369 5.83 7.99 -4.11
CA GLN A 369 7.20 7.57 -3.84
C GLN A 369 7.50 7.65 -2.35
N GLN A 370 8.29 6.69 -1.87
CA GLN A 370 8.82 6.72 -0.50
C GLN A 370 10.35 6.70 -0.54
N PHE A 371 10.95 7.28 0.48
CA PHE A 371 12.39 7.37 0.64
C PHE A 371 12.79 7.01 2.06
N GLN A 372 13.91 6.32 2.23
CA GLN A 372 14.47 6.10 3.57
C GLN A 372 15.03 7.41 4.12
N ASN A 373 14.60 7.83 5.31
CA ASN A 373 15.29 8.88 6.04
C ASN A 373 16.59 8.35 6.67
N GLU A 374 17.36 9.22 7.32
CA GLU A 374 18.66 8.87 7.91
C GLU A 374 18.55 7.80 9.02
N GLU A 375 17.39 7.68 9.67
CA GLU A 375 17.10 6.69 10.71
C GLU A 375 16.51 5.38 10.16
N GLY A 376 16.40 5.27 8.83
CA GLY A 376 15.85 4.08 8.16
C GLY A 376 14.33 3.96 8.28
N TRP A 377 13.59 5.06 8.34
CA TRP A 377 12.14 5.08 8.22
C TRP A 377 11.72 5.49 6.81
N PRO A 378 10.77 4.80 6.18
CA PRO A 378 10.20 5.27 4.91
C PRO A 378 9.34 6.51 5.14
N VAL A 379 9.69 7.60 4.48
CA VAL A 379 8.92 8.85 4.43
C VAL A 379 8.25 8.98 3.07
N THR A 380 7.02 9.44 3.04
CA THR A 380 6.18 9.48 1.83
C THR A 380 6.23 10.86 1.18
N ALA A 381 6.49 10.92 -0.12
CA ALA A 381 6.49 12.15 -0.90
C ALA A 381 5.10 12.83 -0.86
N PRO A 382 5.02 14.18 -0.84
CA PRO A 382 3.75 14.91 -0.76
C PRO A 382 2.81 14.74 -1.96
N PHE A 383 3.31 14.44 -3.15
CA PHE A 383 2.52 14.30 -4.37
C PHE A 383 2.64 12.91 -4.98
N GLU A 384 1.66 12.56 -5.80
CA GLU A 384 1.65 11.34 -6.57
C GLU A 384 2.92 11.16 -7.41
N ASN A 385 3.27 9.92 -7.65
CA ASN A 385 4.38 9.55 -8.52
C ASN A 385 4.17 10.09 -9.94
N LYS A 386 5.15 10.86 -10.42
CA LYS A 386 5.27 11.34 -11.80
C LYS A 386 6.57 10.88 -12.47
N GLY A 387 7.25 9.89 -11.86
CA GLY A 387 8.54 9.41 -12.34
C GLY A 387 9.74 10.26 -11.96
N ASP A 388 9.58 11.26 -11.09
CA ASP A 388 10.69 12.07 -10.61
C ASP A 388 11.74 11.23 -9.87
N LYS A 389 13.00 11.63 -9.99
CA LYS A 389 14.10 10.95 -9.30
C LYS A 389 14.70 11.84 -8.22
N ILE A 390 14.92 11.28 -7.04
CA ILE A 390 15.59 12.00 -5.95
C ILE A 390 17.07 12.21 -6.28
N SER A 391 17.59 13.41 -5.98
CA SER A 391 19.01 13.71 -6.15
C SER A 391 19.83 13.00 -5.08
N LYS A 392 20.62 12.01 -5.47
CA LYS A 392 21.48 11.27 -4.52
C LYS A 392 22.60 12.14 -3.91
N THR A 393 22.91 13.25 -4.53
CA THR A 393 23.93 14.22 -4.08
C THR A 393 23.32 15.44 -3.38
N GLY A 394 22.00 15.44 -3.18
CA GLY A 394 21.27 16.54 -2.55
C GLY A 394 20.93 17.70 -3.49
N TYR A 395 20.58 18.83 -2.91
CA TYR A 395 20.08 20.02 -3.60
C TYR A 395 20.84 21.24 -3.13
N ALA A 396 20.98 22.23 -4.01
CA ALA A 396 21.59 23.51 -3.65
C ALA A 396 20.74 24.20 -2.57
N LYS A 397 21.40 24.93 -1.68
CA LYS A 397 20.71 25.64 -0.60
C LYS A 397 19.68 26.65 -1.12
N ASP A 398 19.97 27.31 -2.24
CA ASP A 398 19.07 28.28 -2.87
C ASP A 398 17.80 27.61 -3.44
N ASP A 399 17.88 26.34 -3.83
CA ASP A 399 16.71 25.56 -4.25
C ASP A 399 15.80 25.24 -3.06
N ILE A 400 16.38 25.05 -1.87
CA ILE A 400 15.66 24.70 -0.64
C ILE A 400 15.07 25.94 0.04
N VAL A 401 15.86 27.00 0.23
CA VAL A 401 15.45 28.20 0.94
C VAL A 401 14.23 28.85 0.27
N GLY A 402 13.23 29.26 1.05
CA GLY A 402 12.05 29.93 0.52
C GLY A 402 10.79 29.72 1.35
N GLU A 403 9.66 30.13 0.80
CA GLU A 403 8.34 29.97 1.42
C GLU A 403 7.72 28.63 1.05
N TYR A 404 7.08 27.99 2.02
CA TYR A 404 6.44 26.68 1.89
C TYR A 404 5.02 26.69 2.42
N GLU A 405 4.16 25.92 1.79
CA GLU A 405 2.97 25.37 2.43
C GLU A 405 3.41 24.17 3.27
N PHE A 406 3.04 24.16 4.53
CA PHE A 406 3.39 23.13 5.50
C PHE A 406 2.17 22.42 6.01
N VAL A 407 2.23 21.11 6.11
CA VAL A 407 1.19 20.25 6.68
C VAL A 407 1.82 19.35 7.76
N ASN A 408 1.21 19.34 8.94
CA ASN A 408 1.44 18.31 9.95
C ASN A 408 0.20 17.41 9.99
N HIS A 409 0.39 16.14 9.64
CA HIS A 409 -0.71 15.17 9.57
C HIS A 409 -1.28 14.79 10.95
N GLY A 410 -0.64 15.20 12.05
CA GLY A 410 -1.13 14.97 13.39
C GLY A 410 -1.24 13.51 13.78
N LYS A 411 -2.16 13.19 14.68
CA LYS A 411 -2.40 11.83 15.18
C LYS A 411 -3.84 11.36 14.97
N SER A 412 -4.81 12.26 15.00
CA SER A 412 -6.23 11.95 14.82
C SER A 412 -6.54 11.61 13.36
N GLY A 413 -7.30 10.54 13.11
CA GLY A 413 -7.74 10.16 11.78
C GLY A 413 -8.76 11.14 11.20
N VAL A 414 -9.73 11.58 11.98
CA VAL A 414 -10.84 12.44 11.53
C VAL A 414 -10.48 13.93 11.38
N ALA A 415 -9.31 14.35 11.89
CA ALA A 415 -8.90 15.74 11.78
C ALA A 415 -8.27 16.04 10.41
N THR A 416 -8.79 17.09 9.75
CA THR A 416 -8.13 17.66 8.56
C THR A 416 -6.82 18.32 8.96
N ALA A 417 -5.73 17.92 8.33
CA ALA A 417 -4.43 18.55 8.50
C ALA A 417 -4.45 19.97 7.92
N LYS A 418 -4.25 20.96 8.80
CA LYS A 418 -4.31 22.38 8.42
C LYS A 418 -3.03 22.77 7.67
N THR A 419 -3.19 23.36 6.50
CA THR A 419 -2.08 23.98 5.75
C THR A 419 -1.67 25.30 6.41
N GLN A 420 -0.37 25.44 6.68
CA GLN A 420 0.26 26.60 7.31
C GLN A 420 1.33 27.19 6.38
N SER A 421 1.62 28.47 6.53
CA SER A 421 2.68 29.14 5.76
C SER A 421 3.94 29.23 6.60
N ILE A 422 5.04 28.68 6.10
CA ILE A 422 6.36 28.74 6.74
C ILE A 422 7.42 29.23 5.76
N LYS A 423 8.54 29.68 6.31
CA LYS A 423 9.74 30.00 5.53
C LYS A 423 10.94 29.25 6.09
N LEU A 424 11.63 28.53 5.21
CA LEU A 424 12.96 27.99 5.49
C LEU A 424 13.98 29.08 5.16
N ASN A 425 14.62 29.63 6.19
CA ASN A 425 15.58 30.74 6.04
C ASN A 425 17.00 30.22 5.77
N ALA A 426 17.82 31.02 5.10
CA ALA A 426 19.20 30.67 4.75
C ALA A 426 20.12 30.45 5.97
N ASP A 427 19.76 30.96 7.13
CA ASP A 427 20.48 30.76 8.38
C ASP A 427 20.10 29.46 9.13
N GLY A 428 19.23 28.64 8.55
CA GLY A 428 18.75 27.38 9.12
C GLY A 428 17.58 27.55 10.09
N THR A 429 16.99 28.74 10.21
CA THR A 429 15.78 28.96 10.99
C THR A 429 14.51 28.69 10.19
N ILE A 430 13.42 28.33 10.87
CA ILE A 430 12.07 28.26 10.31
C ILE A 430 11.26 29.40 10.93
N SER A 431 10.57 30.17 10.10
CA SER A 431 9.69 31.27 10.51
C SER A 431 8.34 31.20 9.80
N GLY A 432 7.37 32.00 10.24
CA GLY A 432 5.99 32.02 9.74
C GLY A 432 5.00 31.55 10.78
N ASP A 433 3.98 30.78 10.38
CA ASP A 433 2.95 30.27 11.30
C ASP A 433 3.51 29.31 12.37
N ILE A 434 4.65 28.72 12.11
CA ILE A 434 5.42 27.92 13.09
C ILE A 434 6.89 28.34 13.05
N THR A 435 7.59 28.05 14.13
CA THR A 435 9.03 28.36 14.27
C THR A 435 9.83 27.10 14.58
N GLY A 436 11.11 27.13 14.20
CA GLY A 436 12.00 26.00 14.41
C GLY A 436 13.36 26.19 13.75
N THR A 437 14.05 25.09 13.55
CA THR A 437 15.32 25.04 12.82
C THR A 437 15.29 23.90 11.82
N TRP A 438 16.09 24.02 10.76
CA TRP A 438 16.25 22.98 9.75
C TRP A 438 17.70 22.88 9.29
N THR A 439 18.07 21.70 8.82
CA THR A 439 19.36 21.45 8.18
C THR A 439 19.19 20.50 7.01
N ALA A 440 19.98 20.70 5.95
CA ALA A 440 20.23 19.72 4.91
C ALA A 440 21.62 19.12 5.15
N LYS A 441 21.75 17.81 5.00
CA LYS A 441 23.04 17.12 5.12
C LYS A 441 23.76 17.19 3.79
N ASP A 442 24.93 17.84 3.78
CA ASP A 442 25.74 18.04 2.58
C ASP A 442 25.98 16.75 1.79
N GLY A 443 25.86 16.83 0.47
CA GLY A 443 26.08 15.70 -0.44
C GLY A 443 25.03 14.60 -0.35
N THR A 444 23.88 14.87 0.29
CA THR A 444 22.76 13.94 0.43
C THR A 444 21.43 14.66 0.29
N TYR A 445 20.36 13.91 0.14
CA TYR A 445 18.98 14.43 0.16
C TYR A 445 18.37 14.51 1.58
N TYR A 446 19.12 14.15 2.63
CA TYR A 446 18.58 14.10 3.99
C TYR A 446 18.34 15.50 4.56
N MET A 447 17.24 15.61 5.29
CA MET A 447 16.89 16.77 6.09
C MET A 447 16.65 16.42 7.55
N ASN A 448 16.96 17.33 8.44
CA ASN A 448 16.53 17.29 9.83
C ASN A 448 15.89 18.63 10.21
N ALA A 449 14.88 18.59 11.07
CA ALA A 449 14.24 19.78 11.58
C ALA A 449 13.88 19.61 13.06
N VAL A 450 13.84 20.72 13.79
CA VAL A 450 13.27 20.79 15.13
C VAL A 450 12.11 21.79 15.07
N ILE A 451 10.89 21.31 15.26
CA ILE A 451 9.66 22.08 15.20
C ILE A 451 8.91 21.84 16.52
N ASN A 452 8.57 22.90 17.25
CA ASN A 452 7.89 22.79 18.54
C ASN A 452 8.55 21.78 19.50
N LYS A 453 9.87 21.75 19.54
CA LYS A 453 10.71 20.84 20.36
C LYS A 453 10.65 19.36 19.95
N VAL A 454 10.03 19.03 18.83
CA VAL A 454 10.05 17.69 18.24
C VAL A 454 11.11 17.64 17.17
N THR A 455 11.95 16.59 17.21
CA THR A 455 12.92 16.31 16.14
C THR A 455 12.24 15.51 15.03
N TYR A 456 12.44 15.97 13.79
CA TYR A 456 11.99 15.36 12.57
C TYR A 456 13.17 14.97 11.71
N SER A 457 13.15 13.77 11.15
CA SER A 457 14.14 13.27 10.19
C SER A 457 13.44 12.90 8.89
N GLY A 458 13.99 13.35 7.77
CA GLY A 458 13.33 13.17 6.47
C GLY A 458 14.23 13.45 5.28
N VAL A 459 13.61 13.85 4.18
CA VAL A 459 14.29 14.10 2.92
C VAL A 459 13.75 15.36 2.24
N PHE A 460 14.60 16.03 1.47
CA PHE A 460 14.18 16.97 0.42
C PHE A 460 14.00 16.21 -0.88
N PHE A 461 12.96 16.59 -1.64
CA PHE A 461 12.65 15.96 -2.91
C PHE A 461 12.10 17.00 -3.90
N LEU A 462 12.76 17.12 -5.06
CA LEU A 462 12.33 17.98 -6.14
C LEU A 462 11.41 17.17 -7.07
N GLN A 463 10.11 17.44 -7.04
CA GLN A 463 9.10 16.66 -7.75
C GLN A 463 8.09 17.56 -8.48
N HIS A 464 7.33 16.97 -9.40
CA HIS A 464 6.20 17.64 -10.01
C HIS A 464 5.00 17.63 -9.06
N ASP A 465 4.31 18.77 -8.98
CA ASP A 465 3.07 18.89 -8.21
C ASP A 465 1.86 18.35 -8.99
N GLU A 466 0.70 18.36 -8.35
CA GLU A 466 -0.56 17.92 -8.96
C GLU A 466 -1.42 19.08 -9.48
N SER A 467 -0.84 20.26 -9.69
CA SER A 467 -1.54 21.35 -10.36
C SER A 467 -1.75 21.05 -11.84
N SER A 468 -2.70 21.76 -12.47
CA SER A 468 -2.94 21.66 -13.92
C SER A 468 -1.69 21.94 -14.76
N ASP A 469 -0.80 22.81 -14.25
CA ASP A 469 0.45 23.17 -14.91
C ASP A 469 1.58 22.18 -14.63
N CYS A 470 1.37 21.21 -13.72
CA CYS A 470 2.33 20.18 -13.32
C CYS A 470 3.72 20.77 -13.03
N LYS A 471 3.79 21.76 -12.12
CA LYS A 471 5.00 22.49 -11.81
C LYS A 471 5.98 21.64 -11.03
N LYS A 472 7.27 21.75 -11.36
CA LYS A 472 8.32 21.15 -10.55
C LYS A 472 8.61 22.05 -9.34
N VAL A 473 8.51 21.47 -8.13
CA VAL A 473 8.65 22.22 -6.87
C VAL A 473 9.55 21.45 -5.89
N MET A 474 10.27 22.20 -5.06
CA MET A 474 10.98 21.57 -3.94
C MET A 474 9.97 21.17 -2.87
N THR A 475 10.09 19.95 -2.39
CA THR A 475 9.31 19.45 -1.28
C THR A 475 10.20 18.88 -0.19
N PHE A 476 9.65 18.71 1.00
CA PHE A 476 10.23 17.87 2.03
C PHE A 476 9.16 17.01 2.69
N THR A 477 9.60 15.86 3.18
CA THR A 477 8.80 14.95 3.97
C THR A 477 9.64 14.41 5.12
N ALA A 478 9.08 14.38 6.33
CA ALA A 478 9.81 13.92 7.51
C ALA A 478 8.89 13.28 8.55
N ILE A 479 9.46 12.41 9.38
CA ILE A 479 8.81 11.73 10.50
C ILE A 479 9.41 12.25 11.80
N GLY A 480 8.53 12.60 12.73
CA GLY A 480 8.90 13.07 14.07
C GLY A 480 9.00 11.93 15.07
N THR A 481 9.84 12.15 16.11
CA THR A 481 9.98 11.25 17.25
C THR A 481 8.68 11.09 18.06
N ASN A 482 7.64 11.83 17.71
CA ASN A 482 6.29 11.80 18.28
C ASN A 482 5.25 11.08 17.39
N ASN A 483 5.68 10.32 16.39
CA ASN A 483 4.83 9.58 15.43
C ASN A 483 4.00 10.47 14.47
N GLN A 484 4.41 11.71 14.26
CA GLN A 484 3.75 12.60 13.31
C GLN A 484 4.59 12.74 12.04
N SER A 485 3.94 12.66 10.88
CA SER A 485 4.55 13.01 9.60
C SER A 485 4.29 14.47 9.27
N VAL A 486 5.27 15.13 8.69
CA VAL A 486 5.16 16.52 8.22
C VAL A 486 5.62 16.61 6.77
N TRP A 487 4.93 17.45 6.00
CA TRP A 487 5.24 17.75 4.61
C TRP A 487 5.39 19.26 4.40
N GLY A 488 6.26 19.62 3.48
CA GLY A 488 6.37 20.99 2.99
C GLY A 488 6.47 21.03 1.49
N VAL A 489 5.77 21.98 0.88
CA VAL A 489 5.75 22.23 -0.56
C VAL A 489 6.14 23.68 -0.81
N LYS A 490 7.25 23.91 -1.50
CA LYS A 490 7.74 25.26 -1.83
C LYS A 490 6.75 25.96 -2.74
N LYS A 491 6.40 27.20 -2.43
CA LYS A 491 5.42 27.99 -3.19
C LYS A 491 5.94 28.38 -4.57
N ASP A 492 7.24 28.62 -4.68
CA ASP A 492 7.87 28.96 -5.95
C ASP A 492 8.22 27.70 -6.74
N ALA A 493 7.87 27.69 -8.02
CA ALA A 493 8.30 26.65 -8.93
C ALA A 493 9.84 26.65 -9.10
N TYR A 494 10.38 25.47 -9.31
CA TYR A 494 11.81 25.30 -9.62
C TYR A 494 12.17 26.04 -10.92
N LYS A 495 13.26 26.75 -10.89
CA LYS A 495 13.79 27.45 -12.06
C LYS A 495 14.84 26.58 -12.73
N TYR A 496 14.48 26.00 -13.85
CA TYR A 496 15.42 25.21 -14.64
C TYR A 496 16.60 26.06 -15.10
N THR A 497 17.79 25.51 -15.05
CA THR A 497 18.97 26.07 -15.69
C THR A 497 18.86 25.92 -17.21
N ASP A 498 19.56 26.80 -17.97
CA ASP A 498 19.60 26.70 -19.44
C ASP A 498 20.05 25.31 -19.91
N LYS A 499 20.99 24.69 -19.19
CA LYS A 499 21.47 23.35 -19.48
C LYS A 499 20.34 22.29 -19.33
N GLU A 500 19.58 22.33 -18.24
CA GLU A 500 18.46 21.41 -18.01
C GLU A 500 17.35 21.61 -19.04
N ILE A 501 17.09 22.86 -19.43
CA ILE A 501 16.12 23.19 -20.47
C ILE A 501 16.53 22.53 -21.79
N LEU A 502 17.81 22.69 -22.18
CA LEU A 502 18.33 22.12 -23.42
C LEU A 502 18.35 20.59 -23.40
N GLU A 503 18.77 19.98 -22.29
CA GLU A 503 18.79 18.52 -22.13
C GLU A 503 17.38 17.92 -22.22
N ARG A 504 16.39 18.55 -21.60
CA ARG A 504 14.99 18.12 -21.67
C ARG A 504 14.38 18.34 -23.06
N ALA A 505 14.66 19.49 -23.69
CA ALA A 505 14.20 19.76 -25.05
C ALA A 505 14.74 18.72 -26.03
N ALA A 506 16.02 18.34 -25.91
CA ALA A 506 16.62 17.30 -26.73
C ALA A 506 15.99 15.92 -26.47
N GLY A 507 15.80 15.53 -25.19
CA GLY A 507 15.18 14.26 -24.82
C GLY A 507 13.73 14.12 -25.31
N ASN A 508 12.95 15.19 -25.23
CA ASN A 508 11.57 15.21 -25.74
C ASN A 508 11.53 15.07 -27.27
N LEU A 509 12.50 15.66 -27.99
CA LEU A 509 12.57 15.51 -29.44
C LEU A 509 12.76 14.04 -29.87
N ASP A 510 13.62 13.31 -29.17
CA ASP A 510 13.86 11.90 -29.46
C ASP A 510 12.64 11.02 -29.18
N ALA A 511 11.85 11.37 -28.15
CA ALA A 511 10.65 10.63 -27.75
C ALA A 511 9.43 10.94 -28.62
N ASP A 512 9.17 12.25 -28.85
CA ASP A 512 7.96 12.70 -29.53
C ASP A 512 8.08 12.72 -31.06
N HIS A 513 9.32 12.78 -31.57
CA HIS A 513 9.61 12.85 -32.99
C HIS A 513 10.71 11.85 -33.41
N PRO A 514 10.46 10.54 -33.29
CA PRO A 514 11.47 9.55 -33.65
C PRO A 514 11.84 9.67 -35.13
N VAL A 515 13.13 9.86 -35.40
CA VAL A 515 13.66 9.93 -36.76
C VAL A 515 13.54 8.58 -37.40
N THR A 516 12.68 8.45 -38.39
CA THR A 516 12.58 7.23 -39.21
C THR A 516 13.74 7.18 -40.19
N SER A 517 14.34 6.01 -40.38
CA SER A 517 15.45 5.80 -41.33
C SER A 517 15.06 6.03 -42.81
N LYS A 518 13.78 6.13 -43.10
CA LYS A 518 13.22 6.42 -44.42
C LYS A 518 11.91 7.17 -44.30
N THR A 519 11.74 8.23 -45.08
CA THR A 519 10.48 8.93 -45.23
C THR A 519 10.16 9.21 -46.68
N THR A 520 8.87 9.19 -47.02
CA THR A 520 8.32 9.57 -48.31
C THR A 520 7.29 10.70 -48.21
N SER A 521 7.13 11.27 -47.04
CA SER A 521 6.22 12.38 -46.74
C SER A 521 6.98 13.51 -46.03
N ASP A 522 6.43 14.72 -46.12
CA ASP A 522 6.96 15.85 -45.39
C ASP A 522 7.01 15.55 -43.87
N ILE A 523 8.03 16.08 -43.20
CA ILE A 523 8.28 15.86 -41.78
C ILE A 523 7.84 17.12 -41.03
N THR A 524 7.03 16.96 -40.00
CA THR A 524 6.71 18.05 -39.09
C THR A 524 7.87 18.27 -38.13
N LEU A 525 8.49 19.44 -38.19
CA LEU A 525 9.63 19.82 -37.36
C LEU A 525 9.19 20.87 -36.33
N PRO A 526 9.18 20.56 -35.02
CA PRO A 526 8.83 21.53 -33.98
C PRO A 526 9.87 22.64 -33.93
N THR A 527 9.42 23.89 -33.70
CA THR A 527 10.27 25.08 -33.57
C THR A 527 10.39 25.56 -32.14
N GLU A 528 9.59 25.04 -31.25
CA GLU A 528 9.59 25.32 -29.81
C GLU A 528 9.74 24.01 -29.02
N GLY A 529 10.56 24.04 -27.99
CA GLY A 529 10.80 22.90 -27.11
C GLY A 529 10.46 23.22 -25.66
N PHE A 530 10.91 22.37 -24.73
CA PHE A 530 10.67 22.50 -23.30
C PHE A 530 11.00 23.91 -22.78
N ASN A 531 10.10 24.47 -21.97
CA ASN A 531 10.22 25.80 -21.36
C ASN A 531 10.48 26.92 -22.39
N SER A 532 9.76 26.90 -23.53
CA SER A 532 9.84 27.84 -24.63
C SER A 532 11.23 27.96 -25.24
N SER A 533 12.05 26.92 -25.16
CA SER A 533 13.33 26.88 -25.86
C SER A 533 13.12 26.85 -27.36
N THR A 534 13.96 27.58 -28.10
CA THR A 534 13.88 27.62 -29.56
C THR A 534 14.61 26.43 -30.18
N ILE A 535 13.96 25.74 -31.10
CA ILE A 535 14.54 24.64 -31.89
C ILE A 535 14.75 25.13 -33.32
N THR A 536 15.97 24.94 -33.82
CA THR A 536 16.31 25.22 -35.21
C THR A 536 16.79 23.95 -35.90
N TRP A 537 16.32 23.75 -37.11
CA TRP A 537 16.62 22.56 -37.91
C TRP A 537 17.55 22.92 -39.08
N SER A 538 18.48 22.03 -39.37
CA SER A 538 19.30 22.10 -40.55
C SER A 538 19.41 20.74 -41.23
N SER A 539 19.15 20.71 -42.54
CA SER A 539 19.32 19.51 -43.34
C SER A 539 20.72 19.43 -43.92
N SER A 540 21.32 18.24 -43.87
CA SER A 540 22.60 17.97 -44.54
C SER A 540 22.49 17.94 -46.06
N ASN A 541 21.27 17.81 -46.60
CA ASN A 541 20.98 17.86 -48.02
C ASN A 541 19.59 18.47 -48.25
N THR A 542 19.57 19.77 -48.49
CA THR A 542 18.34 20.55 -48.70
C THR A 542 17.63 20.24 -50.03
N ASP A 543 18.30 19.58 -50.98
CA ASP A 543 17.68 19.13 -52.22
C ASP A 543 16.78 17.90 -52.04
N ILE A 544 16.99 17.19 -50.91
CA ILE A 544 16.18 16.00 -50.55
C ILE A 544 15.17 16.33 -49.46
N ILE A 545 15.63 16.98 -48.38
CA ILE A 545 14.79 17.43 -47.27
C ILE A 545 15.15 18.87 -46.95
N ALA A 546 14.22 19.78 -47.12
CA ALA A 546 14.41 21.18 -46.78
C ALA A 546 14.45 21.38 -45.22
N ASN A 547 15.02 22.54 -44.77
CA ASN A 547 15.11 22.85 -43.35
C ASN A 547 13.73 22.99 -42.65
N ASP A 548 12.66 23.16 -43.41
CA ASP A 548 11.27 23.19 -42.93
C ASP A 548 10.60 21.80 -42.95
N GLY A 549 11.33 20.75 -43.27
CA GLY A 549 10.84 19.35 -43.28
C GLY A 549 10.20 18.92 -44.61
N LYS A 550 10.11 19.74 -45.62
CA LYS A 550 9.61 19.34 -46.95
C LYS A 550 10.53 18.35 -47.63
N VAL A 551 9.94 17.26 -48.12
CA VAL A 551 10.64 16.18 -48.81
C VAL A 551 10.48 16.31 -50.34
N THR A 552 11.57 16.43 -51.02
CA THR A 552 11.62 16.43 -52.51
C THR A 552 11.53 14.96 -52.99
N ARG A 553 10.57 14.70 -53.90
CA ARG A 553 10.29 13.35 -54.44
C ARG A 553 10.80 13.22 -55.87
#